data_118dd2979f3098b3f2a275498291b502
#
_entry.id   118dd2979f3098b3f2a275498291b502
#
_cell.length_a   1.000
_cell.length_b   1.000
_cell.length_c   1.000
_cell.angle_alpha   90.00
_cell.angle_beta   90.00
_cell.angle_gamma   90.00
#
_symmetry.space_group_name_H-M   'P 1'
#
loop_
_entity.id
_entity.type
_entity.pdbx_description
1 polymer ?
#
loop_
_entity_poly.entity_id
_entity_poly.type
_entity_poly.pdbx_seq_one_letter_code
_entity_poly.pdbx_strand_id
1 'polypeptide(L)'
;MAEYQDKPNITSIKGVGEEDELDYVLARNDSIKESSKHQYRIIYKRWVKVTNRQIKDCSEESVINILEKIDVAHNTKNTMISAIIMVRKFYHLPNENIRKWRDTVLKKLMEQSHVAADKVTAELLPTYNQLNNHVKKLYKEKQYLDYIINFILTRYCVRNMDLNCFITQDKTMMQRAGSDDKINMFYIAPTYVVYIRRDYKTYDTYGELKISIRSIPFRQALLNFLDDKPDGWLFGVGDKIMTQPSISKYIMDHSYGGLGEARIAKAV
;
A
#
# COMPACT_ATOMS: atom_id res chain seq x y z
N MET A 1 33.96 -11.09 30.02
CA MET A 1 32.89 -12.01 30.49
C MET A 1 31.59 -11.26 30.33
N ALA A 2 30.83 -11.58 29.30
CA ALA A 2 29.52 -10.94 29.06
C ALA A 2 28.45 -11.79 29.77
N GLU A 3 27.73 -11.15 30.66
CA GLU A 3 26.64 -11.74 31.44
C GLU A 3 25.56 -12.25 30.52
N TYR A 4 25.29 -13.53 30.61
CA TYR A 4 24.13 -14.19 30.02
C TYR A 4 22.89 -13.75 30.77
N GLN A 5 22.14 -12.82 30.20
CA GLN A 5 20.81 -12.45 30.71
C GLN A 5 19.85 -13.64 30.54
N ASP A 6 19.14 -13.93 31.61
CA ASP A 6 18.21 -15.02 31.81
C ASP A 6 17.25 -15.21 30.62
N LYS A 7 17.26 -16.42 30.06
CA LYS A 7 16.26 -16.87 29.10
C LYS A 7 14.92 -16.93 29.83
N PRO A 8 13.86 -16.26 29.33
CA PRO A 8 12.55 -16.45 29.90
C PRO A 8 12.12 -17.91 29.71
N ASN A 9 11.82 -18.56 30.82
CA ASN A 9 11.38 -19.96 30.87
C ASN A 9 9.94 -20.04 30.31
N ILE A 10 9.80 -20.37 29.02
CA ILE A 10 8.54 -20.33 28.27
C ILE A 10 7.71 -21.62 28.45
N THR A 11 8.14 -22.54 29.31
CA THR A 11 7.47 -23.84 29.50
C THR A 11 6.20 -23.81 30.37
N SER A 12 5.74 -22.65 30.85
CA SER A 12 4.62 -22.58 31.81
C SER A 12 3.42 -21.71 31.41
N ILE A 13 3.25 -21.30 30.15
CA ILE A 13 2.04 -20.60 29.74
C ILE A 13 1.00 -21.65 29.27
N LYS A 14 0.41 -22.35 30.24
CA LYS A 14 -0.83 -23.10 30.03
C LYS A 14 -1.99 -22.10 29.90
N GLY A 15 -2.63 -22.03 28.71
CA GLY A 15 -3.90 -21.34 28.55
C GLY A 15 -3.92 -20.16 27.56
N VAL A 16 -2.85 -19.93 26.81
CA VAL A 16 -2.82 -18.90 25.77
C VAL A 16 -3.26 -19.55 24.45
N GLY A 17 -4.36 -19.11 23.85
CA GLY A 17 -4.87 -19.63 22.59
C GLY A 17 -3.89 -19.41 21.44
N GLU A 18 -4.05 -20.15 20.35
CA GLU A 18 -3.14 -20.15 19.18
C GLU A 18 -2.98 -18.76 18.52
N GLU A 19 -3.93 -17.85 18.73
CA GLU A 19 -3.86 -16.46 18.27
C GLU A 19 -2.86 -15.60 19.07
N ASP A 20 -2.60 -16.00 20.31
CA ASP A 20 -1.83 -15.19 21.26
C ASP A 20 -0.30 -15.24 21.00
N GLU A 21 0.20 -16.29 20.34
CA GLU A 21 1.64 -16.45 20.06
C GLU A 21 2.16 -15.40 19.09
N LEU A 22 1.49 -15.22 17.95
CA LEU A 22 1.92 -14.21 16.98
C LEU A 22 1.70 -12.80 17.51
N ASP A 23 0.59 -12.53 18.19
CA ASP A 23 0.30 -11.24 18.81
C ASP A 23 1.34 -10.88 19.87
N TYR A 24 1.78 -11.85 20.65
CA TYR A 24 2.88 -11.69 21.59
C TYR A 24 4.21 -11.30 20.91
N VAL A 25 4.54 -11.96 19.78
CA VAL A 25 5.73 -11.64 18.97
C VAL A 25 5.62 -10.25 18.33
N LEU A 26 4.43 -9.90 17.83
CA LEU A 26 4.19 -8.61 17.17
C LEU A 26 4.19 -7.44 18.15
N ALA A 27 3.65 -7.64 19.37
CA ALA A 27 3.62 -6.61 20.40
C ALA A 27 5.03 -6.20 20.87
N ARG A 28 6.01 -7.11 20.79
CA ARG A 28 7.41 -6.86 21.16
C ARG A 28 8.31 -6.40 20.01
N ASN A 29 7.73 -6.16 18.85
CA ASN A 29 8.48 -5.72 17.67
C ASN A 29 8.00 -4.36 17.18
N ASP A 30 8.50 -3.29 17.82
CA ASP A 30 8.13 -1.91 17.49
C ASP A 30 8.64 -1.44 16.12
N SER A 31 9.61 -2.16 15.53
CA SER A 31 10.11 -1.86 14.19
C SER A 31 9.13 -2.20 13.07
N ILE A 32 8.06 -2.95 13.38
CA ILE A 32 7.06 -3.37 12.39
C ILE A 32 5.87 -2.42 12.42
N LYS A 33 5.57 -1.80 11.27
CA LYS A 33 4.39 -0.94 11.11
C LYS A 33 3.09 -1.72 11.36
N GLU A 34 2.07 -1.09 11.95
CA GLU A 34 0.78 -1.73 12.27
C GLU A 34 0.09 -2.37 11.06
N SER A 35 0.20 -1.74 9.87
CA SER A 35 -0.29 -2.33 8.62
C SER A 35 0.37 -3.67 8.28
N SER A 36 1.67 -3.82 8.55
CA SER A 36 2.40 -5.07 8.36
C SER A 36 2.04 -6.10 9.43
N LYS A 37 1.83 -5.67 10.67
CA LYS A 37 1.36 -6.54 11.76
C LYS A 37 0.00 -7.15 11.41
N HIS A 38 -0.93 -6.35 10.89
CA HIS A 38 -2.24 -6.83 10.42
C HIS A 38 -2.10 -7.90 9.33
N GLN A 39 -1.24 -7.67 8.34
CA GLN A 39 -0.97 -8.66 7.29
C GLN A 39 -0.37 -9.95 7.83
N TYR A 40 0.56 -9.87 8.77
CA TYR A 40 1.16 -11.05 9.39
C TYR A 40 0.12 -11.88 10.17
N ARG A 41 -0.84 -11.23 10.86
CA ARG A 41 -1.96 -11.93 11.52
C ARG A 41 -2.82 -12.71 10.52
N ILE A 42 -3.20 -12.09 9.39
CA ILE A 42 -3.98 -12.77 8.34
C ILE A 42 -3.22 -13.99 7.79
N ILE A 43 -1.92 -13.85 7.55
CA ILE A 43 -1.08 -14.89 7.01
C ILE A 43 -0.88 -16.02 8.01
N TYR A 44 -0.65 -15.71 9.27
CA TYR A 44 -0.50 -16.70 10.32
C TYR A 44 -1.78 -17.54 10.51
N LYS A 45 -2.96 -16.88 10.56
CA LYS A 45 -4.26 -17.58 10.58
C LYS A 45 -4.41 -18.51 9.39
N ARG A 46 -3.98 -18.08 8.20
CA ARG A 46 -4.00 -18.92 6.99
C ARG A 46 -3.04 -20.10 7.12
N TRP A 47 -1.83 -19.89 7.63
CA TRP A 47 -0.87 -20.94 7.89
C TRP A 47 -1.46 -22.00 8.82
N VAL A 48 -1.94 -21.60 9.99
CA VAL A 48 -2.54 -22.52 10.98
C VAL A 48 -3.73 -23.28 10.37
N LYS A 49 -4.62 -22.58 9.65
CA LYS A 49 -5.79 -23.20 8.99
C LYS A 49 -5.40 -24.28 7.98
N VAL A 50 -4.33 -24.08 7.23
CA VAL A 50 -3.90 -25.02 6.17
C VAL A 50 -3.09 -26.17 6.74
N THR A 51 -2.25 -25.90 7.75
CA THR A 51 -1.26 -26.90 8.23
C THR A 51 -1.70 -27.59 9.51
N ASN A 52 -2.62 -26.99 10.25
CA ASN A 52 -2.97 -27.36 11.62
C ASN A 52 -1.74 -27.46 12.54
N ARG A 53 -0.71 -26.64 12.29
CA ARG A 53 0.56 -26.63 13.02
C ARG A 53 1.01 -25.21 13.34
N GLN A 54 1.63 -25.05 14.49
CA GLN A 54 2.32 -23.82 14.84
C GLN A 54 3.67 -23.76 14.12
N ILE A 55 4.13 -22.54 13.79
CA ILE A 55 5.40 -22.34 13.07
C ILE A 55 6.59 -22.83 13.88
N LYS A 56 6.53 -22.65 15.21
CA LYS A 56 7.62 -23.08 16.11
C LYS A 56 7.84 -24.59 16.11
N ASP A 57 6.79 -25.37 15.85
CA ASP A 57 6.84 -26.85 15.86
C ASP A 57 7.26 -27.46 14.51
N CYS A 58 7.53 -26.62 13.51
CA CYS A 58 7.93 -27.07 12.18
C CYS A 58 9.45 -26.96 11.98
N SER A 59 10.09 -28.00 11.43
CA SER A 59 11.46 -27.90 10.91
C SER A 59 11.50 -26.98 9.67
N GLU A 60 12.69 -26.48 9.29
CA GLU A 60 12.85 -25.69 8.05
C GLU A 60 12.39 -26.46 6.81
N GLU A 61 12.75 -27.75 6.72
CA GLU A 61 12.37 -28.63 5.64
C GLU A 61 10.84 -28.81 5.55
N SER A 62 10.18 -29.02 6.71
CA SER A 62 8.72 -29.11 6.78
C SER A 62 8.05 -27.82 6.31
N VAL A 63 8.57 -26.65 6.70
CA VAL A 63 8.08 -25.35 6.24
C VAL A 63 8.22 -25.20 4.72
N ILE A 64 9.37 -25.54 4.16
CA ILE A 64 9.62 -25.47 2.71
C ILE A 64 8.65 -26.40 1.96
N ASN A 65 8.53 -27.67 2.36
CA ASN A 65 7.64 -28.63 1.76
C ASN A 65 6.16 -28.19 1.78
N ILE A 66 5.72 -27.54 2.85
CA ILE A 66 4.37 -26.96 2.95
C ILE A 66 4.22 -25.79 1.96
N LEU A 67 5.20 -24.88 1.92
CA LEU A 67 5.17 -23.71 1.03
C LEU A 67 5.20 -24.09 -0.45
N GLU A 68 5.84 -25.18 -0.81
CA GLU A 68 5.82 -25.71 -2.18
C GLU A 68 4.44 -26.21 -2.58
N LYS A 69 3.78 -26.95 -1.68
CA LYS A 69 2.49 -27.61 -1.94
C LYS A 69 1.28 -26.69 -1.81
N ILE A 70 1.40 -25.62 -1.04
CA ILE A 70 0.25 -24.70 -0.81
C ILE A 70 -0.12 -23.98 -2.11
N ASP A 71 -1.39 -24.05 -2.47
CA ASP A 71 -1.93 -23.36 -3.65
C ASP A 71 -2.25 -21.90 -3.32
N VAL A 72 -1.24 -21.05 -3.42
CA VAL A 72 -1.34 -19.60 -3.27
C VAL A 72 -0.35 -18.90 -4.20
N ALA A 73 -0.64 -17.67 -4.58
CA ALA A 73 0.24 -16.85 -5.41
C ALA A 73 1.66 -16.72 -4.78
N HIS A 74 2.70 -16.67 -5.61
CA HIS A 74 4.10 -16.57 -5.18
C HIS A 74 4.36 -15.35 -4.26
N ASN A 75 3.73 -14.21 -4.54
CA ASN A 75 3.80 -13.03 -3.69
C ASN A 75 3.23 -13.30 -2.28
N THR A 76 2.14 -14.07 -2.19
CA THR A 76 1.57 -14.51 -0.91
C THR A 76 2.53 -15.43 -0.17
N LYS A 77 3.18 -16.39 -0.87
CA LYS A 77 4.22 -17.26 -0.29
C LYS A 77 5.37 -16.42 0.27
N ASN A 78 5.84 -15.41 -0.47
CA ASN A 78 6.92 -14.53 0.00
C ASN A 78 6.55 -13.76 1.28
N THR A 79 5.30 -13.29 1.38
CA THR A 79 4.81 -12.64 2.61
C THR A 79 4.67 -13.64 3.75
N MET A 80 4.22 -14.88 3.48
CA MET A 80 4.17 -15.97 4.47
C MET A 80 5.56 -16.27 5.02
N ILE A 81 6.59 -16.35 4.17
CA ILE A 81 7.97 -16.56 4.60
C ILE A 81 8.45 -15.45 5.54
N SER A 82 8.11 -14.20 5.24
CA SER A 82 8.49 -13.07 6.10
C SER A 82 7.91 -13.21 7.50
N ALA A 83 6.63 -13.59 7.61
CA ALA A 83 5.99 -13.86 8.90
C ALA A 83 6.60 -15.08 9.59
N ILE A 84 6.85 -16.16 8.87
CA ILE A 84 7.47 -17.39 9.38
C ILE A 84 8.87 -17.10 9.95
N ILE A 85 9.71 -16.40 9.20
CA ILE A 85 11.07 -16.03 9.64
C ILE A 85 11.02 -15.17 10.91
N MET A 86 10.03 -14.26 11.01
CA MET A 86 9.86 -13.40 12.19
C MET A 86 9.53 -14.24 13.43
N VAL A 87 8.54 -15.14 13.34
CA VAL A 87 8.16 -16.03 14.44
C VAL A 87 9.33 -16.93 14.82
N ARG A 88 9.99 -17.57 13.85
CA ARG A 88 11.13 -18.45 14.10
C ARG A 88 12.33 -17.73 14.73
N LYS A 89 12.60 -16.48 14.34
CA LYS A 89 13.64 -15.65 14.99
C LYS A 89 13.33 -15.39 16.46
N PHE A 90 12.06 -15.10 16.77
CA PHE A 90 11.64 -14.88 18.15
C PHE A 90 11.92 -16.11 19.03
N TYR A 91 11.72 -17.33 18.50
CA TYR A 91 12.02 -18.59 19.18
C TYR A 91 13.46 -19.07 19.01
N HIS A 92 14.35 -18.25 18.46
CA HIS A 92 15.75 -18.63 18.18
C HIS A 92 15.90 -19.87 17.32
N LEU A 93 14.94 -20.15 16.43
CA LEU A 93 14.97 -21.29 15.51
C LEU A 93 15.75 -20.95 14.23
N PRO A 94 16.42 -21.94 13.60
CA PRO A 94 17.17 -21.74 12.37
C PRO A 94 16.26 -21.32 11.22
N ASN A 95 16.76 -20.46 10.32
CA ASN A 95 16.02 -19.90 9.19
C ASN A 95 16.83 -19.90 7.88
N GLU A 96 18.01 -20.46 7.86
CA GLU A 96 18.96 -20.33 6.75
C GLU A 96 18.44 -21.01 5.48
N ASN A 97 17.94 -22.24 5.61
CA ASN A 97 17.41 -23.00 4.47
C ASN A 97 16.13 -22.34 3.90
N ILE A 98 15.26 -21.81 4.75
CA ILE A 98 14.05 -21.09 4.32
C ILE A 98 14.43 -19.83 3.54
N ARG A 99 15.43 -19.07 4.00
CA ARG A 99 15.93 -17.88 3.30
C ARG A 99 16.56 -18.26 1.96
N LYS A 100 17.42 -19.28 1.95
CA LYS A 100 18.06 -19.79 0.73
C LYS A 100 17.01 -20.21 -0.30
N TRP A 101 16.00 -20.97 0.12
CA TRP A 101 14.91 -21.39 -0.75
C TRP A 101 14.11 -20.18 -1.30
N ARG A 102 13.79 -19.19 -0.47
CA ARG A 102 13.15 -17.97 -0.90
C ARG A 102 13.95 -17.24 -1.98
N ASP A 103 15.24 -17.05 -1.72
CA ASP A 103 16.10 -16.20 -2.55
C ASP A 103 16.53 -16.91 -3.84
N THR A 104 16.46 -18.23 -3.91
CA THR A 104 16.81 -19.03 -5.11
C THR A 104 15.59 -19.52 -5.86
N VAL A 105 14.70 -20.26 -5.23
CA VAL A 105 13.58 -20.93 -5.91
C VAL A 105 12.39 -19.98 -6.05
N LEU A 106 11.90 -19.41 -4.94
CA LEU A 106 10.71 -18.58 -4.97
C LEU A 106 10.92 -17.31 -5.76
N LYS A 107 12.07 -16.64 -5.63
CA LYS A 107 12.40 -15.45 -6.40
C LYS A 107 12.37 -15.72 -7.91
N LYS A 108 12.96 -16.83 -8.35
CA LYS A 108 12.93 -17.24 -9.77
C LYS A 108 11.50 -17.49 -10.27
N LEU A 109 10.67 -18.17 -9.48
CA LEU A 109 9.26 -18.38 -9.81
C LEU A 109 8.46 -17.07 -9.89
N MET A 110 8.74 -16.14 -8.99
CA MET A 110 8.13 -14.80 -9.02
C MET A 110 8.54 -14.04 -10.28
N GLU A 111 9.82 -14.02 -10.63
CA GLU A 111 10.33 -13.38 -11.84
C GLU A 111 9.67 -13.95 -13.11
N GLN A 112 9.57 -15.27 -13.22
CA GLN A 112 8.89 -15.94 -14.34
C GLN A 112 7.40 -15.57 -14.41
N SER A 113 6.71 -15.51 -13.26
CA SER A 113 5.31 -15.11 -13.19
C SER A 113 5.11 -13.64 -13.58
N HIS A 114 6.03 -12.76 -13.18
CA HIS A 114 5.99 -11.34 -13.56
C HIS A 114 6.21 -11.15 -15.06
N VAL A 115 7.19 -11.82 -15.65
CA VAL A 115 7.43 -11.74 -17.10
C VAL A 115 6.21 -12.22 -17.90
N ALA A 116 5.58 -13.31 -17.49
CA ALA A 116 4.37 -13.80 -18.13
C ALA A 116 3.19 -12.82 -18.00
N ALA A 117 2.98 -12.29 -16.79
CA ALA A 117 1.93 -11.31 -16.52
C ALA A 117 2.18 -9.98 -17.26
N ASP A 118 3.42 -9.55 -17.37
CA ASP A 118 3.78 -8.31 -18.06
C ASP A 118 3.56 -8.41 -19.58
N LYS A 119 3.81 -9.55 -20.19
CA LYS A 119 3.48 -9.79 -21.63
C LYS A 119 1.98 -9.65 -21.89
N VAL A 120 1.16 -10.37 -21.13
CA VAL A 120 -0.31 -10.31 -21.26
C VAL A 120 -0.84 -8.90 -20.95
N THR A 121 -0.24 -8.24 -19.95
CA THR A 121 -0.67 -6.90 -19.54
C THR A 121 -0.28 -5.86 -20.59
N ALA A 122 0.89 -5.94 -21.19
CA ALA A 122 1.35 -4.98 -22.21
C ALA A 122 0.42 -4.92 -23.43
N GLU A 123 -0.17 -6.06 -23.85
CA GLU A 123 -1.12 -6.13 -24.95
C GLU A 123 -2.48 -5.46 -24.63
N LEU A 124 -2.82 -5.38 -23.32
CA LEU A 124 -4.10 -4.86 -22.84
C LEU A 124 -4.01 -3.43 -22.28
N LEU A 125 -2.79 -2.86 -22.19
CA LEU A 125 -2.62 -1.51 -21.66
C LEU A 125 -3.06 -0.46 -22.68
N PRO A 126 -3.78 0.59 -22.25
CA PRO A 126 -4.09 1.72 -23.09
C PRO A 126 -2.81 2.50 -23.43
N THR A 127 -2.81 3.12 -24.59
CA THR A 127 -1.79 4.12 -24.91
C THR A 127 -1.97 5.39 -24.08
N TYR A 128 -0.90 6.16 -23.90
CA TYR A 128 -0.98 7.48 -23.27
C TYR A 128 -2.04 8.38 -23.93
N ASN A 129 -2.17 8.33 -25.26
CA ASN A 129 -3.18 9.09 -25.99
C ASN A 129 -4.61 8.69 -25.62
N GLN A 130 -4.88 7.41 -25.42
CA GLN A 130 -6.20 6.93 -24.98
C GLN A 130 -6.50 7.42 -23.55
N LEU A 131 -5.55 7.33 -22.62
CA LEU A 131 -5.68 7.88 -21.27
C LEU A 131 -5.94 9.38 -21.29
N ASN A 132 -5.15 10.13 -22.05
CA ASN A 132 -5.29 11.58 -22.14
C ASN A 132 -6.63 12.02 -22.78
N ASN A 133 -7.12 11.26 -23.77
CA ASN A 133 -8.44 11.50 -24.36
C ASN A 133 -9.57 11.20 -23.37
N HIS A 134 -9.44 10.16 -22.57
CA HIS A 134 -10.37 9.88 -21.47
C HIS A 134 -10.41 11.02 -20.44
N VAL A 135 -9.26 11.50 -20.00
CA VAL A 135 -9.16 12.66 -19.10
C VAL A 135 -9.86 13.88 -19.68
N LYS A 136 -9.63 14.18 -20.99
CA LYS A 136 -10.32 15.31 -21.64
C LYS A 136 -11.83 15.11 -21.73
N LYS A 137 -12.30 13.87 -21.95
CA LYS A 137 -13.72 13.52 -21.99
C LYS A 137 -14.37 13.79 -20.62
N LEU A 138 -13.79 13.28 -19.53
CA LEU A 138 -14.30 13.48 -18.17
C LEU A 138 -14.47 14.98 -17.84
N TYR A 139 -13.52 15.82 -18.24
CA TYR A 139 -13.64 17.28 -18.04
C TYR A 139 -14.81 17.87 -18.83
N LYS A 140 -14.99 17.50 -20.09
CA LYS A 140 -16.12 17.97 -20.92
C LYS A 140 -17.47 17.54 -20.37
N GLU A 141 -17.54 16.34 -19.80
CA GLU A 141 -18.73 15.77 -19.18
C GLU A 141 -18.98 16.30 -17.76
N LYS A 142 -18.12 17.20 -17.25
CA LYS A 142 -18.19 17.80 -15.91
C LYS A 142 -18.09 16.75 -14.78
N GLN A 143 -17.49 15.60 -15.04
CA GLN A 143 -17.19 14.56 -14.04
C GLN A 143 -15.91 14.96 -13.29
N TYR A 144 -15.99 16.00 -12.47
CA TYR A 144 -14.81 16.68 -11.95
C TYR A 144 -13.96 15.79 -11.02
N LEU A 145 -14.57 14.98 -10.16
CA LEU A 145 -13.84 14.08 -9.28
C LEU A 145 -13.05 13.06 -10.12
N ASP A 146 -13.72 12.40 -11.07
CA ASP A 146 -13.08 11.40 -11.92
C ASP A 146 -12.00 12.03 -12.81
N TYR A 147 -12.23 13.25 -13.29
CA TYR A 147 -11.25 14.03 -14.03
C TYR A 147 -9.99 14.29 -13.17
N ILE A 148 -10.14 14.77 -11.93
CA ILE A 148 -9.03 15.07 -11.03
C ILE A 148 -8.19 13.80 -10.79
N ILE A 149 -8.85 12.69 -10.46
CA ILE A 149 -8.21 11.39 -10.21
C ILE A 149 -7.42 10.94 -11.45
N ASN A 150 -8.10 10.85 -12.60
CA ASN A 150 -7.48 10.34 -13.82
C ASN A 150 -6.38 11.28 -14.35
N PHE A 151 -6.52 12.59 -14.19
CA PHE A 151 -5.48 13.57 -14.52
C PHE A 151 -4.21 13.33 -13.70
N ILE A 152 -4.33 13.18 -12.39
CA ILE A 152 -3.18 12.97 -11.49
C ILE A 152 -2.54 11.61 -11.74
N LEU A 153 -3.32 10.54 -11.86
CA LEU A 153 -2.81 9.21 -12.17
C LEU A 153 -2.04 9.16 -13.50
N THR A 154 -2.59 9.79 -14.55
CA THR A 154 -1.98 9.80 -15.89
C THR A 154 -0.73 10.68 -15.97
N ARG A 155 -0.65 11.76 -15.20
CA ARG A 155 0.44 12.74 -15.31
C ARG A 155 1.57 12.52 -14.33
N TYR A 156 1.27 11.97 -13.16
CA TYR A 156 2.22 11.91 -12.04
C TYR A 156 2.45 10.51 -11.50
N CYS A 157 1.75 9.49 -12.02
CA CYS A 157 1.91 8.08 -11.65
C CYS A 157 1.93 7.86 -10.13
N VAL A 158 1.04 8.53 -9.42
CA VAL A 158 0.94 8.47 -7.96
C VAL A 158 0.19 7.21 -7.51
N ARG A 159 0.35 6.83 -6.24
CA ARG A 159 -0.42 5.75 -5.63
C ARG A 159 -1.79 6.23 -5.17
N ASN A 160 -2.74 5.30 -4.98
CA ASN A 160 -4.08 5.63 -4.48
C ASN A 160 -4.04 6.41 -3.15
N MET A 161 -3.12 6.08 -2.24
CA MET A 161 -2.95 6.82 -0.98
C MET A 161 -2.57 8.29 -1.19
N ASP A 162 -1.77 8.54 -2.20
CA ASP A 162 -1.28 9.90 -2.49
C ASP A 162 -2.43 10.83 -2.94
N LEU A 163 -3.56 10.25 -3.39
CA LEU A 163 -4.77 10.96 -3.79
C LEU A 163 -5.72 11.27 -2.63
N ASN A 164 -5.48 10.74 -1.44
CA ASN A 164 -6.24 11.17 -0.25
C ASN A 164 -5.82 12.58 0.15
N CYS A 165 -6.35 13.57 -0.56
CA CYS A 165 -5.93 14.96 -0.48
C CYS A 165 -7.02 15.84 0.14
N PHE A 166 -6.58 16.77 0.97
CA PHE A 166 -7.37 17.94 1.35
C PHE A 166 -7.21 19.03 0.30
N ILE A 167 -8.29 19.67 -0.12
CA ILE A 167 -8.29 20.73 -1.12
C ILE A 167 -8.58 22.03 -0.39
N THR A 168 -7.77 23.08 -0.60
CA THR A 168 -7.96 24.37 0.05
C THR A 168 -7.50 25.54 -0.82
N GLN A 169 -8.12 26.70 -0.61
CA GLN A 169 -7.67 27.98 -1.13
C GLN A 169 -6.92 28.81 -0.06
N ASP A 170 -6.93 28.35 1.19
CA ASP A 170 -6.25 29.02 2.29
C ASP A 170 -4.75 28.74 2.29
N LYS A 171 -3.95 29.77 2.01
CA LYS A 171 -2.49 29.71 2.03
C LYS A 171 -1.94 29.42 3.43
N THR A 172 -2.65 29.83 4.49
CA THR A 172 -2.19 29.60 5.86
C THR A 172 -2.29 28.12 6.23
N MET A 173 -3.31 27.40 5.75
CA MET A 173 -3.43 25.96 5.90
C MET A 173 -2.28 25.24 5.18
N MET A 174 -1.91 25.67 3.98
CA MET A 174 -0.76 25.12 3.27
C MET A 174 0.55 25.23 4.09
N GLN A 175 0.73 26.34 4.83
CA GLN A 175 1.91 26.60 5.64
C GLN A 175 1.89 25.89 7.00
N ARG A 176 0.72 25.83 7.66
CA ARG A 176 0.55 25.23 9.00
C ARG A 176 0.63 23.71 9.00
N ALA A 177 0.17 23.05 7.96
CA ALA A 177 0.19 21.59 7.84
C ALA A 177 1.62 21.01 7.77
N GLY A 178 2.62 21.74 8.22
CA GLY A 178 4.04 21.41 8.07
C GLY A 178 4.65 20.53 9.16
N SER A 179 4.04 20.37 10.35
CA SER A 179 4.76 19.74 11.46
C SER A 179 4.19 18.42 11.96
N ASP A 180 2.88 18.29 12.14
CA ASP A 180 2.35 17.12 12.85
C ASP A 180 1.35 16.27 12.05
N ASP A 181 0.64 16.84 11.08
CA ASP A 181 -0.33 16.12 10.27
C ASP A 181 0.25 15.80 8.88
N LYS A 182 0.58 14.55 8.63
CA LYS A 182 1.00 14.05 7.31
C LYS A 182 -0.20 14.01 6.36
N ILE A 183 -0.68 15.18 5.89
CA ILE A 183 -1.83 15.32 5.01
C ILE A 183 -1.34 15.68 3.59
N ASN A 184 -1.77 14.93 2.59
CA ASN A 184 -1.62 15.32 1.19
C ASN A 184 -2.62 16.43 0.86
N MET A 185 -2.24 17.39 0.01
CA MET A 185 -3.04 18.58 -0.20
C MET A 185 -2.98 19.11 -1.63
N PHE A 186 -4.09 19.60 -2.12
CA PHE A 186 -4.14 20.52 -3.27
C PHE A 186 -4.40 21.95 -2.77
N TYR A 187 -3.40 22.79 -2.83
CA TYR A 187 -3.57 24.22 -2.61
C TYR A 187 -3.88 24.93 -3.93
N ILE A 188 -5.02 25.57 -4.02
CA ILE A 188 -5.48 26.30 -5.21
C ILE A 188 -5.04 27.76 -5.10
N ALA A 189 -3.94 28.09 -5.81
CA ALA A 189 -3.49 29.47 -5.98
C ALA A 189 -4.30 30.19 -7.08
N PRO A 190 -4.18 31.53 -7.22
CA PRO A 190 -4.91 32.29 -8.25
C PRO A 190 -4.70 31.80 -9.68
N THR A 191 -3.51 31.31 -10.04
CA THR A 191 -3.13 30.94 -11.41
C THR A 191 -2.62 29.51 -11.58
N TYR A 192 -2.41 28.77 -10.49
CA TYR A 192 -1.91 27.39 -10.50
C TYR A 192 -2.41 26.62 -9.28
N VAL A 193 -2.09 25.33 -9.23
CA VAL A 193 -2.35 24.47 -8.07
C VAL A 193 -1.02 23.94 -7.57
N VAL A 194 -0.82 23.86 -6.26
CA VAL A 194 0.31 23.15 -5.66
C VAL A 194 -0.22 21.83 -5.12
N TYR A 195 0.27 20.74 -5.66
CA TYR A 195 0.06 19.41 -5.11
C TYR A 195 1.18 19.11 -4.12
N ILE A 196 0.81 18.97 -2.85
CA ILE A 196 1.73 18.74 -1.73
C ILE A 196 1.51 17.32 -1.24
N ARG A 197 2.59 16.53 -1.19
CA ARG A 197 2.57 15.14 -0.74
C ARG A 197 3.38 15.03 0.55
N ARG A 198 2.71 14.63 1.63
CA ARG A 198 3.27 14.42 2.97
C ARG A 198 2.95 13.04 3.53
N ASP A 199 1.80 12.45 3.14
CA ASP A 199 1.42 11.09 3.46
C ASP A 199 1.61 10.19 2.24
N TYR A 200 2.83 9.68 2.05
CA TYR A 200 3.15 8.73 1.00
C TYR A 200 4.25 7.77 1.45
N LYS A 201 4.32 6.59 0.81
CA LYS A 201 5.11 5.42 1.27
C LYS A 201 6.58 5.71 1.60
N THR A 202 7.20 6.66 0.89
CA THR A 202 8.63 6.97 1.01
C THR A 202 8.88 8.38 1.58
N TYR A 203 7.92 8.93 2.30
CA TYR A 203 8.04 10.25 2.93
C TYR A 203 9.25 10.33 3.87
N ASP A 204 9.49 9.28 4.66
CA ASP A 204 10.60 9.25 5.62
C ASP A 204 11.99 9.32 4.94
N THR A 205 12.04 9.02 3.63
CA THR A 205 13.27 9.09 2.82
C THR A 205 13.41 10.42 2.09
N TYR A 206 12.31 10.93 1.53
CA TYR A 206 12.36 12.08 0.59
C TYR A 206 11.73 13.35 1.14
N GLY A 207 11.05 13.29 2.30
CA GLY A 207 10.37 14.44 2.90
C GLY A 207 9.14 14.90 2.10
N GLU A 208 8.79 16.17 2.28
CA GLU A 208 7.67 16.80 1.59
C GLU A 208 7.98 17.00 0.09
N LEU A 209 7.05 16.61 -0.79
CA LEU A 209 7.12 16.85 -2.22
C LEU A 209 6.09 17.88 -2.64
N LYS A 210 6.51 18.90 -3.40
CA LYS A 210 5.65 19.95 -3.96
C LYS A 210 5.70 19.94 -5.47
N ILE A 211 4.55 19.83 -6.12
CA ILE A 211 4.40 19.83 -7.57
C ILE A 211 3.51 21.00 -7.97
N SER A 212 4.01 21.92 -8.78
CA SER A 212 3.21 23.02 -9.33
C SER A 212 2.50 22.58 -10.61
N ILE A 213 1.17 22.60 -10.59
CA ILE A 213 0.30 22.22 -11.71
C ILE A 213 -0.28 23.48 -12.33
N ARG A 214 0.17 23.84 -13.53
CA ARG A 214 -0.25 25.06 -14.27
C ARG A 214 -1.40 24.79 -15.26
N SER A 215 -2.14 23.71 -15.09
CA SER A 215 -3.30 23.37 -15.93
C SER A 215 -4.54 24.17 -15.50
N ILE A 216 -5.00 25.07 -16.34
CA ILE A 216 -6.23 25.82 -16.12
C ILE A 216 -7.43 24.87 -15.94
N PRO A 217 -7.64 23.85 -16.80
CA PRO A 217 -8.74 22.90 -16.61
C PRO A 217 -8.66 22.16 -15.27
N PHE A 218 -7.45 21.78 -14.81
CA PHE A 218 -7.30 21.09 -13.54
C PHE A 218 -7.66 21.99 -12.34
N ARG A 219 -7.20 23.23 -12.38
CA ARG A 219 -7.55 24.22 -11.35
C ARG A 219 -9.06 24.46 -11.32
N GLN A 220 -9.69 24.63 -12.49
CA GLN A 220 -11.13 24.85 -12.58
C GLN A 220 -11.94 23.64 -12.11
N ALA A 221 -11.46 22.42 -12.40
CA ALA A 221 -12.12 21.21 -11.93
C ALA A 221 -12.10 21.09 -10.38
N LEU A 222 -11.00 21.48 -9.73
CA LEU A 222 -10.95 21.54 -8.26
C LEU A 222 -11.91 22.55 -7.68
N LEU A 223 -12.01 23.74 -8.28
CA LEU A 223 -12.97 24.77 -7.86
C LEU A 223 -14.42 24.30 -8.03
N ASN A 224 -14.74 23.73 -9.19
CA ASN A 224 -16.08 23.19 -9.46
C ASN A 224 -16.40 21.97 -8.57
N PHE A 225 -15.41 21.17 -8.20
CA PHE A 225 -15.59 20.06 -7.27
C PHE A 225 -15.91 20.54 -5.85
N LEU A 226 -15.30 21.62 -5.41
CA LEU A 226 -15.60 22.23 -4.10
C LEU A 226 -17.00 22.83 -4.03
N ASP A 227 -17.62 23.18 -5.18
CA ASP A 227 -18.98 23.72 -5.26
C ASP A 227 -19.19 24.87 -4.26
N ASP A 228 -18.40 25.96 -4.44
CA ASP A 228 -18.35 27.16 -3.61
C ASP A 228 -17.94 26.98 -2.13
N LYS A 229 -17.55 25.76 -1.72
CA LYS A 229 -16.93 25.56 -0.41
C LYS A 229 -15.48 26.07 -0.41
N PRO A 230 -14.98 26.59 0.71
CA PRO A 230 -13.62 27.10 0.80
C PRO A 230 -12.57 26.01 0.73
N ASP A 231 -12.94 24.79 1.19
CA ASP A 231 -12.07 23.61 1.28
C ASP A 231 -12.87 22.30 1.40
N GLY A 232 -12.18 21.16 1.33
CA GLY A 232 -12.78 19.85 1.51
C GLY A 232 -11.87 18.69 1.14
N TRP A 233 -12.24 17.49 1.55
CA TRP A 233 -11.52 16.27 1.18
C TRP A 233 -11.93 15.81 -0.22
N LEU A 234 -10.94 15.39 -1.02
CA LEU A 234 -11.20 14.80 -2.35
C LEU A 234 -12.02 13.50 -2.23
N PHE A 235 -11.77 12.70 -1.20
CA PHE A 235 -12.51 11.48 -0.87
C PHE A 235 -13.15 11.60 0.52
N GLY A 236 -14.19 12.41 0.61
CA GLY A 236 -14.88 12.60 1.89
C GLY A 236 -16.22 13.29 1.74
N VAL A 237 -17.02 13.20 2.79
CA VAL A 237 -18.28 13.94 2.94
C VAL A 237 -18.27 14.58 4.32
N GLY A 238 -18.26 15.91 4.39
CA GLY A 238 -18.01 16.64 5.63
C GLY A 238 -16.66 16.26 6.23
N ASP A 239 -16.63 15.96 7.53
CA ASP A 239 -15.41 15.56 8.26
C ASP A 239 -15.05 14.08 8.10
N LYS A 240 -15.85 13.31 7.39
CA LYS A 240 -15.62 11.86 7.21
C LYS A 240 -14.82 11.60 5.94
N ILE A 241 -13.61 11.09 6.12
CA ILE A 241 -12.73 10.64 5.04
C ILE A 241 -13.04 9.18 4.70
N MET A 242 -13.04 8.84 3.42
CA MET A 242 -13.19 7.44 2.98
C MET A 242 -11.99 6.61 3.44
N THR A 243 -12.25 5.33 3.75
CA THR A 243 -11.17 4.39 4.09
C THR A 243 -10.31 4.08 2.86
N GLN A 244 -9.04 3.73 3.07
CA GLN A 244 -8.12 3.38 1.99
C GLN A 244 -8.65 2.29 1.03
N PRO A 245 -9.27 1.19 1.50
CA PRO A 245 -9.87 0.20 0.59
C PRO A 245 -11.02 0.80 -0.25
N SER A 246 -11.82 1.70 0.32
CA SER A 246 -12.91 2.37 -0.39
C SER A 246 -12.39 3.31 -1.48
N ILE A 247 -11.33 4.07 -1.19
CA ILE A 247 -10.64 4.92 -2.16
C ILE A 247 -10.09 4.08 -3.31
N SER A 248 -9.39 2.98 -3.00
CA SER A 248 -8.82 2.09 -4.01
C SER A 248 -9.90 1.46 -4.91
N LYS A 249 -11.02 1.06 -4.32
CA LYS A 249 -12.17 0.56 -5.08
C LYS A 249 -12.76 1.64 -5.97
N TYR A 250 -13.00 2.84 -5.44
CA TYR A 250 -13.53 3.97 -6.21
C TYR A 250 -12.64 4.27 -7.43
N ILE A 251 -11.32 4.38 -7.22
CA ILE A 251 -10.35 4.63 -8.30
C ILE A 251 -10.42 3.53 -9.36
N MET A 252 -10.53 2.26 -8.95
CA MET A 252 -10.62 1.15 -9.88
C MET A 252 -11.92 1.19 -10.70
N ASP A 253 -13.04 1.54 -10.07
CA ASP A 253 -14.36 1.61 -10.72
C ASP A 253 -14.48 2.81 -11.68
N HIS A 254 -13.74 3.91 -11.43
CA HIS A 254 -13.84 5.20 -12.14
C HIS A 254 -12.61 5.58 -12.98
N SER A 255 -11.58 4.73 -13.03
CA SER A 255 -10.44 4.92 -13.92
C SER A 255 -10.69 4.31 -15.29
N TYR A 256 -9.87 4.70 -16.28
CA TYR A 256 -9.98 4.18 -17.65
C TYR A 256 -9.99 2.65 -17.69
N GLY A 257 -11.06 2.06 -18.19
CA GLY A 257 -11.21 0.61 -18.34
C GLY A 257 -11.11 -0.19 -17.04
N GLY A 258 -11.37 0.41 -15.88
CA GLY A 258 -11.22 -0.26 -14.58
C GLY A 258 -9.77 -0.55 -14.19
N LEU A 259 -8.82 0.21 -14.74
CA LEU A 259 -7.41 0.03 -14.46
C LEU A 259 -7.04 0.68 -13.12
N GLY A 260 -6.45 -0.09 -12.22
CA GLY A 260 -5.86 0.47 -11.00
C GLY A 260 -4.59 1.29 -11.28
N GLU A 261 -4.13 2.04 -10.28
CA GLU A 261 -2.95 2.93 -10.35
C GLU A 261 -1.72 2.28 -11.00
N ALA A 262 -1.41 1.04 -10.59
CA ALA A 262 -0.23 0.33 -11.06
C ALA A 262 -0.25 0.03 -12.56
N ARG A 263 -1.44 -0.19 -13.14
CA ARG A 263 -1.60 -0.43 -14.57
C ARG A 263 -1.56 0.87 -15.36
N ILE A 264 -2.16 1.95 -14.84
CA ILE A 264 -2.06 3.27 -15.45
C ILE A 264 -0.60 3.72 -15.47
N ALA A 265 0.14 3.56 -14.36
CA ALA A 265 1.55 3.90 -14.29
C ALA A 265 2.45 3.11 -15.26
N LYS A 266 2.04 1.90 -15.66
CA LYS A 266 2.74 1.11 -16.68
C LYS A 266 2.41 1.54 -18.11
N ALA A 267 1.28 2.20 -18.34
CA ALA A 267 0.80 2.67 -19.63
C ALA A 267 1.35 4.05 -20.01
N VAL A 268 1.84 4.80 -19.04
CA VAL A 268 2.44 6.14 -19.17
C VAL A 268 3.95 6.05 -19.33
#